data_0dabed90208a50f26193b656d847b831
#
_entry.id   0dabed90208a50f26193b656d847b831
#
_cell.length_a   1.000
_cell.length_b   1.000
_cell.length_c   1.000
_cell.angle_alpha   90.00
_cell.angle_beta   90.00
_cell.angle_gamma   90.00
#
_symmetry.space_group_name_H-M   'P 1'
#
loop_
_entity.id
_entity.type
_entity.pdbx_description
1 polymer ?
#
loop_
_entity_poly.entity_id
_entity_poly.type
_entity_poly.pdbx_seq_one_letter_code
_entity_poly.pdbx_strand_id
1 'polypeptide(L)'
;MLATGLKTVLCGINPATSAEISGHDFSTPSNRFWNVPYLSGFTDVRFQPRDERRLLDYNCGITAVVRRPTRWASEVSPQEFRGTRLEFEERMRSFALRSIAFLGKRAYAVMMDVMEVHWGYQPTATGGITTWILPNPITLNRGFALDALVGASSGFRISLNN
;
A
#
# COMPACT_ATOMS: atom_id res chain seq x y z
N MET A 1 -6.74 4.79 -6.41
CA MET A 1 -7.90 4.01 -6.92
C MET A 1 -8.60 3.36 -5.74
N LEU A 2 -9.79 3.84 -5.38
CA LEU A 2 -10.58 3.42 -4.21
C LEU A 2 -12.04 3.19 -4.62
N ALA A 3 -12.72 2.30 -3.89
CA ALA A 3 -14.17 2.09 -3.95
C ALA A 3 -14.70 1.82 -2.54
N THR A 4 -15.99 2.03 -2.32
CA THR A 4 -16.62 1.80 -1.02
C THR A 4 -16.69 0.30 -0.70
N GLY A 5 -16.40 -0.06 0.55
CA GLY A 5 -16.55 -1.42 1.05
C GLY A 5 -15.47 -2.41 0.62
N LEU A 6 -14.32 -1.95 0.12
CA LEU A 6 -13.21 -2.83 -0.21
C LEU A 6 -12.73 -3.62 1.01
N LYS A 7 -12.33 -4.88 0.78
CA LYS A 7 -11.68 -5.69 1.83
C LYS A 7 -10.37 -5.08 2.28
N THR A 8 -9.59 -4.54 1.33
CA THR A 8 -8.30 -3.94 1.64
C THR A 8 -7.88 -2.87 0.64
N VAL A 9 -6.95 -2.05 1.10
CA VAL A 9 -6.25 -1.07 0.28
C VAL A 9 -4.75 -1.23 0.50
N LEU A 10 -3.99 -1.33 -0.59
CA LEU A 10 -2.53 -1.27 -0.59
C LEU A 10 -2.10 0.19 -0.62
N CYS A 11 -1.37 0.61 0.40
CA CYS A 11 -1.06 2.02 0.63
C CYS A 11 0.44 2.31 0.48
N GLY A 12 0.80 3.05 -0.57
CA GLY A 12 2.15 3.58 -0.76
C GLY A 12 2.38 4.88 0.01
N ILE A 13 3.60 5.41 -0.11
CA ILE A 13 3.97 6.71 0.49
C ILE A 13 3.32 7.85 -0.28
N ASN A 14 3.61 7.94 -1.58
CA ASN A 14 3.08 8.93 -2.51
C ASN A 14 3.23 8.44 -3.95
N PRO A 15 2.54 9.07 -4.92
CA PRO A 15 2.74 8.76 -6.32
C PRO A 15 4.19 9.06 -6.76
N ALA A 16 4.74 8.20 -7.59
CA ALA A 16 5.98 8.54 -8.30
C ALA A 16 5.68 9.48 -9.47
N THR A 17 6.62 10.34 -9.83
CA THR A 17 6.49 11.20 -11.02
C THR A 17 6.24 10.36 -12.28
N SER A 18 6.80 9.15 -12.37
CA SER A 18 6.53 8.21 -13.47
C SER A 18 5.06 7.75 -13.51
N ALA A 19 4.41 7.62 -12.36
CA ALA A 19 2.99 7.27 -12.30
C ALA A 19 2.11 8.43 -12.79
N GLU A 20 2.48 9.67 -12.47
CA GLU A 20 1.79 10.85 -12.96
C GLU A 20 1.90 10.96 -14.50
N ILE A 21 3.07 10.70 -15.07
CA ILE A 21 3.31 10.74 -16.52
C ILE A 21 2.57 9.61 -17.24
N SER A 22 2.60 8.39 -16.71
CA SER A 22 1.96 7.22 -17.33
C SER A 22 0.46 7.12 -17.06
N GLY A 23 -0.02 7.81 -16.03
CA GLY A 23 -1.40 7.67 -15.51
C GLY A 23 -1.65 6.37 -14.74
N HIS A 24 -0.60 5.60 -14.40
CA HIS A 24 -0.74 4.30 -13.75
C HIS A 24 0.22 4.13 -12.57
N ASP A 25 -0.30 3.59 -11.46
CA ASP A 25 0.48 3.28 -10.27
C ASP A 25 1.50 2.16 -10.53
N PHE A 26 2.65 2.27 -9.87
CA PHE A 26 3.74 1.28 -9.95
C PHE A 26 4.18 0.94 -11.37
N SER A 27 4.17 1.93 -12.27
CA SER A 27 4.42 1.76 -13.72
C SER A 27 5.89 1.61 -14.09
N THR A 28 6.84 1.86 -13.18
CA THR A 28 8.27 1.68 -13.45
C THR A 28 8.56 0.21 -13.80
N PRO A 29 9.22 -0.08 -14.93
CA PRO A 29 9.42 -1.45 -15.42
C PRO A 29 10.09 -2.40 -14.42
N SER A 30 10.94 -1.87 -13.55
CA SER A 30 11.64 -2.64 -12.51
C SER A 30 10.82 -2.82 -11.23
N ASN A 31 9.61 -2.25 -11.14
CA ASN A 31 8.77 -2.39 -9.96
C ASN A 31 8.16 -3.80 -9.89
N ARG A 32 8.34 -4.46 -8.75
CA ARG A 32 7.85 -5.83 -8.52
C ARG A 32 6.40 -5.88 -8.06
N PHE A 33 5.75 -4.72 -7.86
CA PHE A 33 4.40 -4.64 -7.30
C PHE A 33 3.41 -5.56 -8.01
N TRP A 34 3.36 -5.49 -9.35
CA TRP A 34 2.36 -6.24 -10.12
C TRP A 34 2.59 -7.77 -10.16
N ASN A 35 3.75 -8.23 -9.76
CA ASN A 35 4.00 -9.67 -9.56
C ASN A 35 3.40 -10.17 -8.25
N VAL A 36 3.42 -9.35 -7.20
CA VAL A 36 3.07 -9.76 -5.84
C VAL A 36 1.58 -10.14 -5.71
N PRO A 37 0.58 -9.37 -6.15
CA PRO A 37 -0.82 -9.76 -6.06
C PRO A 37 -1.13 -11.09 -6.76
N TYR A 38 -0.53 -11.33 -7.92
CA TYR A 38 -0.71 -12.58 -8.65
C TYR A 38 -0.08 -13.76 -7.90
N LEU A 39 1.21 -13.67 -7.58
CA LEU A 39 1.95 -14.77 -6.93
C LEU A 39 1.45 -15.07 -5.51
N SER A 40 0.89 -14.10 -4.81
CA SER A 40 0.30 -14.28 -3.48
C SER A 40 -1.18 -14.70 -3.52
N GLY A 41 -1.77 -14.82 -4.72
CA GLY A 41 -3.13 -15.28 -4.92
C GLY A 41 -4.22 -14.22 -4.63
N PHE A 42 -3.87 -12.93 -4.59
CA PHE A 42 -4.87 -11.86 -4.57
C PHE A 42 -5.62 -11.78 -5.90
N THR A 43 -4.92 -12.04 -7.00
CA THR A 43 -5.51 -12.08 -8.34
C THR A 43 -5.22 -13.42 -9.00
N ASP A 44 -6.11 -13.89 -9.87
CA ASP A 44 -5.96 -15.13 -10.64
C ASP A 44 -5.12 -14.94 -11.91
N VAL A 45 -4.91 -13.67 -12.30
CA VAL A 45 -4.06 -13.30 -13.44
C VAL A 45 -3.08 -12.20 -13.03
N ARG A 46 -1.93 -12.18 -13.71
CA ARG A 46 -0.94 -11.13 -13.53
C ARG A 46 -1.34 -9.86 -14.28
N PHE A 47 -1.58 -8.77 -13.55
CA PHE A 47 -1.89 -7.48 -14.13
C PHE A 47 -0.66 -6.71 -14.59
N GLN A 48 -0.87 -5.82 -15.56
CA GLN A 48 0.03 -4.74 -15.91
C GLN A 48 -0.44 -3.44 -15.24
N PRO A 49 0.39 -2.39 -15.14
CA PRO A 49 -0.04 -1.11 -14.57
C PRO A 49 -1.35 -0.57 -15.19
N ARG A 50 -1.56 -0.71 -16.48
CA ARG A 50 -2.78 -0.30 -17.19
C ARG A 50 -4.06 -1.03 -16.74
N ASP A 51 -3.90 -2.20 -16.13
CA ASP A 51 -5.00 -3.03 -15.64
C ASP A 51 -5.37 -2.71 -14.17
N GLU A 52 -4.74 -1.71 -13.56
CA GLU A 52 -4.84 -1.41 -12.12
C GLU A 52 -6.28 -1.36 -11.59
N ARG A 53 -7.23 -0.82 -12.37
CA ARG A 53 -8.63 -0.73 -11.97
C ARG A 53 -9.31 -2.08 -11.77
N ARG A 54 -8.80 -3.13 -12.38
CA ARG A 54 -9.30 -4.50 -12.20
C ARG A 54 -9.03 -5.07 -10.81
N LEU A 55 -8.12 -4.46 -10.02
CA LEU A 55 -7.96 -4.84 -8.61
C LEU A 55 -9.25 -4.61 -7.79
N LEU A 56 -10.09 -3.67 -8.20
CA LEU A 56 -11.38 -3.42 -7.53
C LEU A 56 -12.30 -4.64 -7.61
N ASP A 57 -12.24 -5.42 -8.68
CA ASP A 57 -13.02 -6.66 -8.85
C ASP A 57 -12.59 -7.75 -7.84
N TYR A 58 -11.39 -7.62 -7.29
CA TYR A 58 -10.83 -8.47 -6.22
C TYR A 58 -10.99 -7.86 -4.82
N ASN A 59 -11.83 -6.83 -4.67
CA ASN A 59 -12.02 -6.09 -3.41
C ASN A 59 -10.72 -5.49 -2.86
N CYS A 60 -9.80 -5.16 -3.73
CA CYS A 60 -8.51 -4.54 -3.40
C CYS A 60 -8.35 -3.19 -4.12
N GLY A 61 -7.92 -2.18 -3.39
CA GLY A 61 -7.62 -0.86 -3.93
C GLY A 61 -6.15 -0.48 -3.80
N ILE A 62 -5.80 0.64 -4.40
CA ILE A 62 -4.48 1.28 -4.26
C ILE A 62 -4.68 2.73 -3.83
N THR A 63 -3.89 3.17 -2.87
CA THR A 63 -3.84 4.56 -2.41
C THR A 63 -2.42 4.96 -2.01
N ALA A 64 -2.25 6.22 -1.65
CA ALA A 64 -1.04 6.74 -1.06
C ALA A 64 -1.37 7.67 0.11
N VAL A 65 -0.47 7.77 1.09
CA VAL A 65 -0.61 8.66 2.25
C VAL A 65 -0.57 10.11 1.79
N VAL A 66 0.48 10.49 1.08
CA VAL A 66 0.68 11.83 0.54
C VAL A 66 0.27 11.86 -0.93
N ARG A 67 -0.46 12.89 -1.34
CA ARG A 67 -0.97 13.01 -2.71
C ARG A 67 0.02 13.64 -3.68
N ARG A 68 0.99 14.39 -3.17
CA ARG A 68 2.00 15.08 -3.96
C ARG A 68 2.97 14.08 -4.59
N PRO A 69 3.11 14.05 -5.94
CA PRO A 69 4.08 13.18 -6.59
C PRO A 69 5.51 13.67 -6.31
N THR A 70 6.43 12.71 -6.24
CA THR A 70 7.88 12.99 -6.14
C THR A 70 8.66 12.01 -7.00
N ARG A 71 9.90 12.36 -7.30
CA ARG A 71 10.82 11.45 -7.97
C ARG A 71 11.22 10.29 -7.05
N TRP A 72 11.46 10.60 -5.77
CA TRP A 72 11.84 9.64 -4.74
C TRP A 72 10.93 9.76 -3.53
N ALA A 73 10.46 8.64 -2.99
CA ALA A 73 9.63 8.62 -1.79
C ALA A 73 10.33 9.23 -0.56
N SER A 74 11.68 9.25 -0.53
CA SER A 74 12.47 9.90 0.52
C SER A 74 12.31 11.43 0.57
N GLU A 75 11.80 12.05 -0.48
CA GLU A 75 11.52 13.49 -0.54
C GLU A 75 10.28 13.89 0.27
N VAL A 76 9.45 12.93 0.66
CA VAL A 76 8.32 13.18 1.58
C VAL A 76 8.86 13.29 3.00
N SER A 77 8.67 14.44 3.62
CA SER A 77 9.20 14.71 4.97
C SER A 77 8.33 14.09 6.09
N PRO A 78 8.90 13.88 7.29
CA PRO A 78 8.11 13.51 8.46
C PRO A 78 6.98 14.49 8.78
N GLN A 79 7.19 15.78 8.55
CA GLN A 79 6.18 16.82 8.76
C GLN A 79 5.00 16.65 7.80
N GLU A 80 5.24 16.29 6.54
CA GLU A 80 4.17 16.00 5.59
C GLU A 80 3.33 14.79 6.03
N PHE A 81 3.95 13.72 6.51
CA PHE A 81 3.21 12.57 7.04
C PHE A 81 2.34 12.94 8.24
N ARG A 82 2.89 13.72 9.20
CA ARG A 82 2.12 14.16 10.38
C ARG A 82 0.98 15.10 9.97
N GLY A 83 1.25 16.03 9.07
CA GLY A 83 0.27 17.02 8.60
C GLY A 83 -0.89 16.40 7.82
N THR A 84 -0.64 15.29 7.11
CA THR A 84 -1.67 14.62 6.30
C THR A 84 -2.48 13.56 7.07
N ARG A 85 -2.09 13.22 8.28
CA ARG A 85 -2.67 12.08 9.03
C ARG A 85 -4.19 12.15 9.14
N LEU A 86 -4.73 13.26 9.65
CA LEU A 86 -6.18 13.38 9.89
C LEU A 86 -6.98 13.31 8.59
N GLU A 87 -6.54 14.01 7.55
CA GLU A 87 -7.16 13.95 6.23
C GLU A 87 -7.11 12.53 5.65
N PHE A 88 -5.97 11.85 5.79
CA PHE A 88 -5.81 10.48 5.32
C PHE A 88 -6.75 9.52 6.05
N GLU A 89 -6.80 9.57 7.38
CA GLU A 89 -7.67 8.71 8.18
C GLU A 89 -9.16 8.96 7.87
N GLU A 90 -9.58 10.21 7.73
CA GLU A 90 -10.94 10.55 7.36
C GLU A 90 -11.30 10.03 5.97
N ARG A 91 -10.40 10.22 4.99
CA ARG A 91 -10.57 9.70 3.64
C ARG A 91 -10.69 8.17 3.65
N MET A 92 -9.87 7.45 4.42
CA MET A 92 -9.96 5.99 4.48
C MET A 92 -11.27 5.54 5.13
N ARG A 93 -11.73 6.21 6.18
CA ARG A 93 -13.03 5.92 6.81
C ARG A 93 -14.21 6.14 5.86
N SER A 94 -14.17 7.18 5.02
CA SER A 94 -15.27 7.48 4.09
C SER A 94 -15.51 6.38 3.05
N PHE A 95 -14.52 5.53 2.79
CA PHE A 95 -14.65 4.37 1.90
C PHE A 95 -15.10 3.09 2.61
N ALA A 96 -15.35 3.11 3.92
CA ALA A 96 -15.76 1.95 4.70
C ALA A 96 -14.86 0.72 4.48
N LEU A 97 -13.55 0.92 4.49
CA LEU A 97 -12.54 -0.11 4.29
C LEU A 97 -12.48 -1.06 5.49
N ARG A 98 -12.21 -2.34 5.24
CA ARG A 98 -11.98 -3.31 6.33
C ARG A 98 -10.55 -3.31 6.80
N SER A 99 -9.59 -3.11 5.91
CA SER A 99 -8.17 -3.09 6.26
C SER A 99 -7.35 -2.16 5.36
N ILE A 100 -6.20 -1.74 5.87
CA ILE A 100 -5.17 -0.99 5.14
C ILE A 100 -3.85 -1.74 5.29
N ALA A 101 -3.16 -2.00 4.18
CA ALA A 101 -1.81 -2.53 4.18
C ALA A 101 -0.81 -1.48 3.68
N PHE A 102 -0.01 -0.92 4.56
CA PHE A 102 1.07 -0.01 4.18
C PHE A 102 2.22 -0.77 3.55
N LEU A 103 2.71 -0.27 2.44
CA LEU A 103 3.89 -0.80 1.75
C LEU A 103 5.16 -0.13 2.31
N GLY A 104 5.71 -0.73 3.35
CA GLY A 104 6.84 -0.21 4.13
C GLY A 104 6.43 0.43 5.45
N LYS A 105 7.38 0.53 6.37
CA LYS A 105 7.14 0.94 7.77
C LYS A 105 7.03 2.46 7.95
N ARG A 106 7.72 3.23 7.10
CA ARG A 106 8.03 4.65 7.36
C ARG A 106 6.79 5.54 7.54
N ALA A 107 5.84 5.47 6.59
CA ALA A 107 4.67 6.33 6.65
C ALA A 107 3.82 6.05 7.90
N TYR A 108 3.56 4.79 8.18
CA TYR A 108 2.83 4.36 9.37
C TYR A 108 3.54 4.79 10.67
N ALA A 109 4.85 4.51 10.79
CA ALA A 109 5.63 4.86 11.97
C ALA A 109 5.53 6.34 12.32
N VAL A 110 5.69 7.22 11.32
CA VAL A 110 5.65 8.67 11.51
C VAL A 110 4.23 9.18 11.78
N MET A 111 3.24 8.70 11.04
CA MET A 111 1.85 9.12 11.25
C MET A 111 1.29 8.71 12.61
N MET A 112 1.62 7.50 13.05
CA MET A 112 1.08 6.95 14.30
C MET A 112 1.97 7.25 15.51
N ASP A 113 3.12 7.92 15.29
CA ASP A 113 4.14 8.21 16.31
C ASP A 113 4.60 6.95 17.06
N VAL A 114 4.87 5.89 16.29
CA VAL A 114 5.31 4.59 16.80
C VAL A 114 6.78 4.39 16.49
N MET A 115 7.60 4.19 17.53
CA MET A 115 9.04 4.02 17.39
C MET A 115 9.42 2.65 16.83
N GLU A 116 8.70 1.61 17.20
CA GLU A 116 8.96 0.25 16.76
C GLU A 116 7.77 -0.31 15.97
N VAL A 117 8.00 -0.62 14.70
CA VAL A 117 6.99 -1.17 13.80
C VAL A 117 7.45 -2.54 13.33
N HIS A 118 6.63 -3.56 13.55
CA HIS A 118 6.86 -4.92 13.06
C HIS A 118 6.23 -5.12 11.68
N TRP A 119 6.67 -6.16 10.97
CA TRP A 119 5.99 -6.61 9.76
C TRP A 119 4.70 -7.35 10.13
N GLY A 120 3.69 -7.22 9.29
CA GLY A 120 2.40 -7.88 9.50
C GLY A 120 1.37 -7.00 10.21
N TYR A 121 0.49 -7.62 10.98
CA TYR A 121 -0.58 -6.96 11.72
C TYR A 121 -0.05 -5.94 12.74
N GLN A 122 -0.72 -4.80 12.84
CA GLN A 122 -0.38 -3.76 13.81
C GLN A 122 -1.48 -3.64 14.87
N PRO A 123 -1.09 -3.56 16.17
CA PRO A 123 -2.07 -3.38 17.26
C PRO A 123 -2.76 -2.00 17.21
N THR A 124 -2.08 -0.99 16.67
CA THR A 124 -2.64 0.35 16.50
C THR A 124 -3.28 0.49 15.13
N ALA A 125 -4.60 0.61 15.12
CA ALA A 125 -5.37 0.80 13.90
C ALA A 125 -5.22 2.22 13.34
N THR A 126 -5.23 2.36 12.02
CA THR A 126 -5.22 3.66 11.34
C THR A 126 -6.64 4.16 11.15
N GLY A 127 -7.01 5.21 11.87
CA GLY A 127 -8.39 5.74 11.83
C GLY A 127 -9.47 4.73 12.24
N GLY A 128 -9.13 3.74 13.07
CA GLY A 128 -10.04 2.65 13.46
C GLY A 128 -10.08 1.48 12.46
N ILE A 129 -9.31 1.52 11.38
CA ILE A 129 -9.28 0.48 10.35
C ILE A 129 -8.11 -0.47 10.62
N THR A 130 -8.35 -1.77 10.57
CA THR A 130 -7.32 -2.80 10.75
C THR A 130 -6.11 -2.54 9.86
N THR A 131 -4.93 -2.52 10.48
CA THR A 131 -3.71 -2.07 9.80
C THR A 131 -2.68 -3.18 9.71
N TRP A 132 -2.05 -3.28 8.55
CA TRP A 132 -0.95 -4.18 8.25
C TRP A 132 0.23 -3.43 7.65
N ILE A 133 1.44 -3.95 7.87
CA ILE A 133 2.67 -3.46 7.24
C ILE A 133 3.26 -4.59 6.40
N LEU A 134 3.34 -4.34 5.10
CA LEU A 134 3.94 -5.26 4.14
C LEU A 134 5.27 -4.69 3.64
N PRO A 135 6.25 -5.54 3.28
CA PRO A 135 7.47 -5.06 2.65
C PRO A 135 7.16 -4.33 1.34
N ASN A 136 7.81 -3.19 1.12
CA ASN A 136 7.62 -2.41 -0.09
C ASN A 136 8.21 -3.14 -1.31
N PRO A 137 7.45 -3.38 -2.38
CA PRO A 137 7.89 -4.12 -3.57
C PRO A 137 8.77 -3.34 -4.53
N ILE A 138 9.08 -2.07 -4.25
CA ILE A 138 9.95 -1.27 -5.12
C ILE A 138 11.34 -1.90 -5.27
N THR A 139 11.95 -1.68 -6.43
CA THR A 139 13.25 -2.27 -6.79
C THR A 139 14.40 -1.85 -5.87
N LEU A 140 14.33 -0.62 -5.32
CA LEU A 140 15.32 -0.11 -4.38
C LEU A 140 15.33 -0.85 -3.04
N ASN A 141 14.25 -1.55 -2.70
CA ASN A 141 14.17 -2.37 -1.50
C ASN A 141 14.88 -3.72 -1.73
N ARG A 142 16.20 -3.73 -1.67
CA ARG A 142 17.02 -4.94 -1.84
C ARG A 142 16.98 -5.88 -0.63
N GLY A 143 16.43 -5.46 0.49
CA GLY A 143 16.32 -6.25 1.72
C GLY A 143 15.32 -7.40 1.63
N PHE A 144 14.47 -7.45 0.59
CA PHE A 144 13.48 -8.49 0.40
C PHE A 144 13.57 -9.09 -1.00
N ALA A 145 13.80 -10.41 -1.06
CA ALA A 145 13.61 -11.19 -2.27
C ALA A 145 12.11 -11.26 -2.65
N LEU A 146 11.82 -11.58 -3.90
CA LEU A 146 10.43 -11.68 -4.37
C LEU A 146 9.61 -12.68 -3.54
N ASP A 147 10.19 -13.82 -3.18
CA ASP A 147 9.51 -14.85 -2.38
C ASP A 147 9.11 -14.34 -1.00
N ALA A 148 9.94 -13.51 -0.37
CA ALA A 148 9.60 -12.87 0.92
C ALA A 148 8.45 -11.88 0.78
N LEU A 149 8.41 -11.10 -0.30
CA LEU A 149 7.29 -10.19 -0.61
C LEU A 149 5.99 -10.97 -0.81
N VAL A 150 6.06 -12.05 -1.56
CA VAL A 150 4.93 -12.94 -1.85
C VAL A 150 4.45 -13.62 -0.57
N GLY A 151 5.35 -14.15 0.26
CA GLY A 151 5.02 -14.78 1.53
C GLY A 151 4.28 -13.84 2.49
N ALA A 152 4.78 -12.61 2.66
CA ALA A 152 4.12 -11.60 3.49
C ALA A 152 2.71 -11.25 2.98
N SER A 153 2.57 -11.08 1.66
CA SER A 153 1.28 -10.77 1.03
C SER A 153 0.30 -11.95 1.09
N SER A 154 0.77 -13.19 0.96
CA SER A 154 -0.06 -14.39 1.12
C SER A 154 -0.61 -14.50 2.54
N GLY A 155 0.23 -14.30 3.56
CA GLY A 155 -0.21 -14.27 4.95
C GLY A 155 -1.27 -13.21 5.21
N PHE A 156 -1.08 -12.01 4.67
CA PHE A 156 -2.07 -10.95 4.74
C PHE A 156 -3.39 -11.35 4.04
N ARG A 157 -3.34 -11.85 2.82
CA ARG A 157 -4.54 -12.29 2.09
C ARG A 157 -5.35 -13.34 2.86
N ILE A 158 -4.67 -14.32 3.47
CA ILE A 158 -5.33 -15.34 4.29
C ILE A 158 -6.08 -14.70 5.46
N SER A 159 -5.47 -13.71 6.14
CA SER A 159 -6.09 -13.01 7.26
C SER A 159 -7.36 -12.23 6.90
N LEU A 160 -7.52 -11.81 5.63
CA LEU A 160 -8.70 -11.09 5.16
C LEU A 160 -9.93 -11.98 5.01
N ASN A 161 -9.76 -13.30 5.01
CA ASN A 161 -10.84 -14.27 4.84
C ASN A 161 -11.28 -14.94 6.14
N ASN A 162 -10.57 -14.62 7.23
CA ASN A 162 -10.90 -15.06 8.60
C ASN A 162 -11.64 -13.94 9.36
#